data_83ad708a0fde4fa050ec6c426d437b9f
#
_entry.id   83ad708a0fde4fa050ec6c426d437b9f
#
_cell.length_a   1.000
_cell.length_b   1.000
_cell.length_c   1.000
_cell.angle_alpha   90.00
_cell.angle_beta   90.00
_cell.angle_gamma   90.00
#
_symmetry.space_group_name_H-M   'P 1'
#
loop_
_entity.id
_entity.type
_entity.pdbx_description
1 polymer ?
#
loop_
_entity_poly.entity_id
_entity_poly.type
_entity_poly.pdbx_seq_one_letter_code
_entity_poly.pdbx_strand_id
1 'polypeptide(L)' 'MATADDTRRTQHRDKLTIAEVCADLGVSRRTFYEWRAKNRAPKCITLPNGSLRIRRSEYQRWLAAHEEAV' A
#
# COMPACT_ATOMS: atom_id res chain seq x y z
N MET A 1 -7.26 -9.81 24.13
CA MET A 1 -8.25 -10.13 23.12
C MET A 1 -8.35 -9.03 22.10
N ALA A 2 -8.51 -7.82 22.53
CA ALA A 2 -8.61 -6.72 21.57
C ALA A 2 -7.36 -6.63 20.70
N THR A 3 -6.23 -6.89 21.27
CA THR A 3 -4.96 -6.84 20.53
C THR A 3 -4.95 -7.86 19.40
N ALA A 4 -5.40 -9.06 19.69
CA ALA A 4 -5.45 -10.09 18.66
C ALA A 4 -6.43 -9.72 17.57
N ASP A 5 -7.56 -9.14 17.97
CA ASP A 5 -8.54 -8.71 16.98
C ASP A 5 -7.99 -7.63 16.08
N ASP A 6 -7.26 -6.69 16.66
CA ASP A 6 -6.67 -5.62 15.89
C ASP A 6 -5.70 -6.17 14.86
N THR A 7 -4.92 -7.14 15.26
CA THR A 7 -3.96 -7.75 14.35
C THR A 7 -4.68 -8.42 13.20
N ARG A 8 -5.74 -9.15 13.50
CA ARG A 8 -6.49 -9.82 12.44
C ARG A 8 -7.11 -8.82 11.49
N ARG A 9 -7.67 -7.75 12.03
CA ARG A 9 -8.28 -6.72 11.17
C ARG A 9 -7.25 -6.11 10.25
N THR A 10 -6.05 -5.89 10.74
CA THR A 10 -4.99 -5.35 9.92
C THR A 10 -4.67 -6.28 8.76
N GLN A 11 -4.61 -7.57 9.03
CA GLN A 11 -4.28 -8.56 8.00
C GLN A 11 -5.37 -8.67 6.95
N HIS A 12 -6.62 -8.45 7.35
CA HIS A 12 -7.74 -8.58 6.43
C HIS A 12 -8.20 -7.24 5.89
N ARG A 13 -7.48 -6.21 6.21
CA ARG A 13 -7.86 -4.89 5.79
C ARG A 13 -7.80 -4.77 4.28
N ASP A 14 -8.86 -4.19 3.71
CA ASP A 14 -8.91 -3.94 2.29
C ASP A 14 -7.97 -2.82 1.88
N LYS A 15 -7.66 -1.93 2.80
CA LYS A 15 -6.85 -0.76 2.52
C LYS A 15 -5.55 -0.84 3.31
N LEU A 16 -4.46 -0.54 2.64
CA LEU A 16 -3.12 -0.57 3.24
C LEU A 16 -2.63 0.85 3.46
N THR A 17 -1.84 1.02 4.51
CA THR A 17 -1.18 2.31 4.72
C THR A 17 0.06 2.38 3.84
N ILE A 18 0.55 3.60 3.64
CA ILE A 18 1.79 3.78 2.89
C ILE A 18 2.93 3.07 3.61
N ALA A 19 2.95 3.15 4.94
CA ALA A 19 4.00 2.48 5.71
C ALA A 19 3.98 0.97 5.49
N GLU A 20 2.79 0.39 5.44
CA GLU A 20 2.66 -1.05 5.23
C GLU A 20 3.17 -1.45 3.86
N VAL A 21 2.83 -0.68 2.84
CA VAL A 21 3.29 -0.97 1.48
C VAL A 21 4.80 -0.82 1.38
N CYS A 22 5.34 0.25 1.95
CA CYS A 22 6.78 0.46 1.93
C CYS A 22 7.53 -0.67 2.63
N ALA A 23 7.01 -1.11 3.77
CA ALA A 23 7.63 -2.21 4.51
C ALA A 23 7.59 -3.51 3.70
N ASP A 24 6.46 -3.75 3.05
CA ASP A 24 6.30 -4.96 2.24
C ASP A 24 7.28 -4.96 1.07
N LEU A 25 7.49 -3.81 0.47
CA LEU A 25 8.37 -3.69 -0.69
C LEU A 25 9.83 -3.48 -0.31
N GLY A 26 10.10 -3.12 0.94
CA GLY A 26 11.46 -2.85 1.37
C GLY A 26 11.99 -1.54 0.85
N VAL A 27 11.15 -0.54 0.70
CA VAL A 27 11.57 0.78 0.20
C VAL A 27 11.25 1.84 1.23
N SER A 28 11.89 2.99 1.10
CA SER A 28 11.62 4.11 1.98
C SER A 28 10.38 4.85 1.50
N ARG A 29 9.79 5.63 2.42
CA ARG A 29 8.65 6.47 2.04
C ARG A 29 9.04 7.47 0.96
N ARG A 30 10.26 7.97 1.04
CA ARG A 30 10.74 8.91 0.04
C ARG A 30 10.68 8.31 -1.35
N THR A 31 11.15 7.07 -1.46
CA THR A 31 11.12 6.37 -2.73
C THR A 31 9.69 6.21 -3.22
N PHE A 32 8.80 5.83 -2.33
CA PHE A 32 7.41 5.66 -2.70
C PHE A 32 6.81 6.97 -3.22
N TYR A 33 7.07 8.07 -2.53
CA TYR A 33 6.51 9.35 -2.94
C TYR A 33 7.12 9.84 -4.24
N GLU A 34 8.37 9.49 -4.50
CA GLU A 34 8.96 9.79 -5.80
C GLU A 34 8.24 9.04 -6.92
N TRP A 35 7.93 7.78 -6.68
CA TRP A 35 7.16 7.00 -7.65
C TRP A 35 5.79 7.64 -7.88
N ARG A 36 5.18 8.06 -6.79
CA ARG A 36 3.85 8.65 -6.87
C ARG A 36 3.88 9.93 -7.70
N ALA A 37 4.90 10.75 -7.49
CA ALA A 37 5.04 11.98 -8.26
C ALA A 37 5.21 11.71 -9.75
N LYS A 38 5.75 10.56 -10.10
CA LYS A 38 5.96 10.17 -11.49
C LYS A 38 4.85 9.29 -12.03
N ASN A 39 3.77 9.14 -11.27
CA ASN A 39 2.64 8.29 -11.63
C ASN A 39 3.04 6.84 -11.82
N ARG A 40 4.00 6.37 -11.01
CA ARG A 40 4.48 4.99 -11.07
C ARG A 40 4.10 4.18 -9.85
N ALA A 41 3.41 4.78 -8.90
CA ALA A 41 2.97 4.10 -7.69
C ALA A 41 1.58 3.52 -7.90
N PRO A 42 1.16 2.59 -7.04
CA PRO A 42 -0.22 2.10 -7.10
C PRO A 42 -1.19 3.25 -6.84
N LYS A 43 -2.41 3.08 -7.30
CA LYS A 43 -3.45 4.08 -7.11
C LYS A 43 -3.71 4.25 -5.62
N CYS A 44 -3.77 5.48 -5.18
CA CYS A 44 -3.95 5.81 -3.77
C CYS A 44 -5.31 6.44 -3.53
N ILE A 45 -5.81 6.26 -2.30
CA ILE A 45 -7.02 6.91 -1.84
C ILE A 45 -6.59 7.98 -0.84
N THR A 46 -7.09 9.20 -1.03
CA THR A 46 -6.84 10.28 -0.08
C THR A 46 -8.03 10.35 0.87
N LEU A 47 -7.75 10.16 2.16
CA LEU A 47 -8.79 10.25 3.16
C LEU A 47 -9.06 11.72 3.51
N PRO A 48 -10.22 12.01 4.12
CA PRO A 48 -10.54 13.39 4.47
C PRO A 48 -9.52 14.06 5.36
N ASN A 49 -8.78 13.28 6.16
CA ASN A 49 -7.75 13.86 7.02
C ASN A 49 -6.41 14.01 6.31
N GLY A 50 -6.38 13.76 4.98
CA GLY A 50 -5.15 13.92 4.22
C GLY A 50 -4.28 12.68 4.17
N SER A 51 -4.62 11.65 4.92
CA SER A 51 -3.83 10.41 4.90
C SER A 51 -4.10 9.63 3.63
N LEU A 52 -3.11 8.87 3.22
CA LEU A 52 -3.22 8.05 2.02
C LEU A 52 -3.43 6.59 2.39
N ARG A 53 -4.18 5.91 1.54
CA ARG A 53 -4.36 4.47 1.65
C ARG A 53 -4.31 3.88 0.26
N ILE A 54 -4.03 2.58 0.18
CA ILE A 54 -3.99 1.86 -1.09
C ILE A 54 -4.88 0.65 -0.95
N ARG A 55 -5.81 0.47 -1.88
CA ARG A 55 -6.62 -0.74 -1.85
C ARG A 55 -5.73 -1.94 -2.11
N ARG A 56 -5.99 -3.01 -1.36
CA ARG A 56 -5.21 -4.23 -1.54
C ARG A 56 -5.29 -4.72 -2.98
N SER A 57 -6.46 -4.64 -3.60
CA SER A 57 -6.62 -5.09 -4.97
C SER A 57 -5.80 -4.23 -5.94
N GLU A 58 -5.72 -2.93 -5.70
CA GLU A 58 -4.91 -2.06 -6.54
C GLU A 58 -3.42 -2.33 -6.35
N TYR A 59 -3.03 -2.61 -5.11
CA TYR A 59 -1.65 -2.95 -4.83
C TYR A 59 -1.25 -4.24 -5.55
N GLN A 60 -2.12 -5.24 -5.49
CA GLN A 60 -1.85 -6.51 -6.14
C GLN A 60 -1.80 -6.37 -7.66
N ARG A 61 -2.69 -5.56 -8.20
CA ARG A 61 -2.69 -5.30 -9.64
C ARG A 61 -1.40 -4.60 -10.06
N TRP A 62 -0.96 -3.64 -9.25
CA TRP A 62 0.26 -2.91 -9.52
C TRP A 62 1.48 -3.84 -9.49
N LEU A 63 1.52 -4.73 -8.50
CA LEU A 63 2.59 -5.71 -8.43
C LEU A 63 2.60 -6.61 -9.65
N ALA A 64 1.43 -7.09 -10.05
CA ALA A 64 1.32 -7.96 -11.20
C ALA A 64 1.79 -7.25 -12.47
N ALA A 65 1.50 -5.97 -12.58
CA ALA A 65 1.90 -5.20 -13.75
C ALA A 65 3.41 -5.03 -13.83
N HIS A 66 4.10 -5.16 -12.69
CA HIS A 66 5.56 -5.03 -12.63
C HIS A 66 6.26 -6.38 -12.62
N GLU A 67 5.51 -7.46 -12.62
CA GLU A 67 6.12 -8.80 -12.71
C GLU A 67 6.72 -9.00 -14.08
N GLU A 68 7.93 -9.53 -14.09
CA GLU A 68 8.55 -9.82 -15.36
C GLU A 68 8.12 -11.20 -15.83
N ALA A 69 7.81 -11.28 -17.10
CA ALA A 69 7.53 -12.57 -17.71
C ALA A 69 8.83 -13.34 -17.84
N VAL A 70 8.81 -14.58 -17.40
CA VAL A 70 10.03 -15.37 -17.39
C VAL A 70 9.96 -16.50 -18.41
#